data_68f73c0178db9bda9d7cb0f73eda7e9e
#
_entry.id   68f73c0178db9bda9d7cb0f73eda7e9e
#
_cell.length_a   1.000
_cell.length_b   1.000
_cell.length_c   1.000
_cell.angle_alpha   90.00
_cell.angle_beta   90.00
_cell.angle_gamma   90.00
#
_symmetry.space_group_name_H-M   'P 1'
#
loop_
_entity.id
_entity.type
_entity.pdbx_description
1 polymer ?
#
loop_
_entity_poly.entity_id
_entity_poly.type
_entity_poly.pdbx_seq_one_letter_code
_entity_poly.pdbx_strand_id
1 'polypeptide(L)'
;EMQGTFALTIAGRGFGSQVSPSEQQPFLDSECVSCGACVQACPTATLQEKSVIDLGVPSRKVKTTCAYCGVGCSFTAELRGDEVVRMVPDKQGGANEGHSCVKGRFAWGYAQHQDRVTTPLVRDSIEDEWRPVEWGEAISFAADKLKAIKSQHGVDAIGGITSSRCTNEEVYVVQKMVRAAFGTNNIDTCARVCHSPTGYGLKQTFGTSAGT
;
A
#
# COMPACT_ATOMS: atom_id res chain seq x y z
N GLU A 1 22.22 -5.84 7.58
CA GLU A 1 22.70 -4.45 7.43
C GLU A 1 21.58 -3.49 7.04
N MET A 2 20.82 -3.79 5.97
CA MET A 2 19.80 -2.86 5.43
C MET A 2 18.76 -2.40 6.46
N GLN A 3 18.34 -3.29 7.35
CA GLN A 3 17.35 -3.00 8.39
C GLN A 3 17.96 -2.98 9.81
N GLY A 4 19.26 -3.20 9.94
CA GLY A 4 19.93 -3.27 11.23
C GLY A 4 19.56 -4.47 12.09
N THR A 5 18.82 -5.43 11.56
CA THR A 5 18.32 -6.59 12.33
C THR A 5 19.26 -7.79 12.31
N PHE A 6 20.20 -7.83 11.38
CA PHE A 6 21.11 -8.96 11.18
C PHE A 6 20.42 -10.34 11.06
N ALA A 7 19.20 -10.35 10.50
CA ALA A 7 18.41 -11.56 10.33
C ALA A 7 19.11 -12.66 9.52
N LEU A 8 20.09 -12.28 8.68
CA LEU A 8 21.04 -13.19 8.02
C LEU A 8 22.46 -12.84 8.39
N THR A 9 23.25 -13.85 8.66
CA THR A 9 24.69 -13.74 8.98
C THR A 9 25.44 -14.89 8.33
N ILE A 10 26.77 -14.91 8.48
CA ILE A 10 27.62 -16.01 8.04
C ILE A 10 27.91 -16.90 9.25
N ALA A 11 27.46 -18.13 9.20
CA ALA A 11 27.77 -19.16 10.17
C ALA A 11 28.96 -20.02 9.70
N GLY A 12 29.75 -20.54 10.64
CA GLY A 12 30.94 -21.32 10.34
C GLY A 12 32.13 -20.47 9.85
N ARG A 13 33.17 -21.15 9.33
CA ARG A 13 34.33 -20.50 8.69
C ARG A 13 35.00 -21.41 7.69
N GLY A 14 35.82 -20.83 6.83
CA GLY A 14 36.50 -21.57 5.74
C GLY A 14 35.48 -22.16 4.78
N PHE A 15 35.75 -23.34 4.30
CA PHE A 15 34.83 -24.05 3.38
C PHE A 15 33.47 -24.42 3.99
N GLY A 16 33.35 -24.40 5.32
CA GLY A 16 32.07 -24.63 6.01
C GLY A 16 31.25 -23.35 6.23
N SER A 17 31.68 -22.21 5.71
CA SER A 17 30.91 -20.96 5.83
C SER A 17 29.64 -21.03 5.02
N GLN A 18 28.51 -20.65 5.64
CA GLN A 18 27.20 -20.60 4.98
C GLN A 18 26.41 -19.39 5.46
N VAL A 19 25.53 -18.88 4.60
CA VAL A 19 24.57 -17.86 4.98
C VAL A 19 23.47 -18.56 5.80
N SER A 20 23.25 -18.07 7.01
CA SER A 20 22.30 -18.66 7.96
C SER A 20 21.50 -17.58 8.65
N PRO A 21 20.27 -17.86 9.08
CA PRO A 21 19.57 -17.02 10.04
C PRO A 21 20.39 -16.90 11.35
N SER A 22 20.22 -15.79 12.05
CA SER A 22 20.85 -15.58 13.37
C SER A 22 20.61 -16.79 14.27
N GLU A 23 21.67 -17.20 14.98
CA GLU A 23 21.60 -18.31 15.94
C GLU A 23 21.16 -19.68 15.37
N GLN A 24 21.20 -19.84 14.05
CA GLN A 24 20.75 -21.04 13.33
C GLN A 24 19.28 -21.41 13.56
N GLN A 25 18.45 -20.41 13.89
CA GLN A 25 17.02 -20.57 14.03
C GLN A 25 16.32 -20.64 12.65
N PRO A 26 15.10 -21.17 12.57
CA PRO A 26 14.27 -21.03 11.39
C PRO A 26 14.16 -19.56 10.98
N PHE A 27 14.16 -19.28 9.68
CA PHE A 27 14.12 -17.90 9.19
C PHE A 27 12.89 -17.09 9.68
N LEU A 28 11.77 -17.79 9.90
CA LEU A 28 10.54 -17.19 10.46
C LEU A 28 10.70 -16.72 11.92
N ASP A 29 11.62 -17.33 12.66
CA ASP A 29 11.87 -17.00 14.06
C ASP A 29 12.99 -15.95 14.21
N SER A 30 13.57 -15.50 13.07
CA SER A 30 14.59 -14.48 13.04
C SER A 30 13.96 -13.06 13.10
N GLU A 31 14.78 -12.04 13.38
CA GLU A 31 14.39 -10.62 13.38
C GLU A 31 14.12 -10.06 11.97
N CYS A 32 13.69 -10.90 11.04
CA CYS A 32 13.40 -10.53 9.66
C CYS A 32 12.16 -9.63 9.57
N VAL A 33 12.31 -8.47 8.93
CA VAL A 33 11.20 -7.53 8.68
C VAL A 33 10.62 -7.67 7.26
N SER A 34 10.95 -8.74 6.56
CA SER A 34 10.43 -9.04 5.20
C SER A 34 10.64 -7.90 4.19
N CYS A 35 11.80 -7.25 4.20
CA CYS A 35 12.11 -6.19 3.23
C CYS A 35 12.50 -6.73 1.85
N GLY A 36 12.85 -8.03 1.73
CA GLY A 36 13.24 -8.68 0.48
C GLY A 36 14.62 -8.33 -0.07
N ALA A 37 15.44 -7.55 0.65
CA ALA A 37 16.76 -7.15 0.19
C ALA A 37 17.71 -8.34 -0.04
N CYS A 38 17.64 -9.36 0.81
CA CYS A 38 18.43 -10.58 0.69
C CYS A 38 18.08 -11.37 -0.59
N VAL A 39 16.82 -11.47 -0.94
CA VAL A 39 16.36 -12.13 -2.19
C VAL A 39 16.87 -11.37 -3.41
N GLN A 40 16.81 -10.03 -3.36
CA GLN A 40 17.25 -9.18 -4.46
C GLN A 40 18.78 -9.21 -4.64
N ALA A 41 19.54 -9.40 -3.56
CA ALA A 41 20.98 -9.47 -3.57
C ALA A 41 21.54 -10.87 -3.89
N CYS A 42 20.73 -11.93 -3.76
CA CYS A 42 21.17 -13.31 -3.94
C CYS A 42 21.47 -13.62 -5.41
N PRO A 43 22.73 -13.87 -5.79
CA PRO A 43 23.09 -14.14 -7.19
C PRO A 43 22.78 -15.57 -7.64
N THR A 44 22.60 -16.49 -6.69
CA THR A 44 22.47 -17.93 -6.94
C THR A 44 21.03 -18.43 -6.86
N ALA A 45 20.06 -17.53 -6.63
CA ALA A 45 18.65 -17.87 -6.38
C ALA A 45 18.43 -18.87 -5.21
N THR A 46 19.36 -18.96 -4.29
CA THR A 46 19.20 -19.74 -3.05
C THR A 46 18.08 -19.14 -2.20
N LEU A 47 17.97 -17.81 -2.19
CA LEU A 47 16.87 -17.08 -1.59
C LEU A 47 15.92 -16.64 -2.71
N GLN A 48 14.71 -17.18 -2.70
CA GLN A 48 13.68 -16.88 -3.70
C GLN A 48 12.39 -16.42 -3.04
N GLU A 49 11.57 -15.71 -3.80
CA GLU A 49 10.20 -15.43 -3.41
C GLU A 49 9.33 -16.65 -3.70
N LYS A 50 8.54 -17.06 -2.72
CA LYS A 50 7.63 -18.19 -2.85
C LYS A 50 6.68 -18.02 -4.03
N SER A 51 6.23 -16.82 -4.30
CA SER A 51 5.36 -16.50 -5.44
C SER A 51 5.97 -16.91 -6.79
N VAL A 52 7.29 -16.80 -6.96
CA VAL A 52 7.96 -17.25 -8.19
C VAL A 52 7.97 -18.77 -8.29
N ILE A 53 8.06 -19.45 -7.16
CA ILE A 53 7.99 -20.93 -7.12
C ILE A 53 6.57 -21.39 -7.45
N ASP A 54 5.57 -20.75 -6.85
CA ASP A 54 4.16 -21.13 -6.98
C ASP A 54 3.57 -20.74 -8.36
N LEU A 55 3.87 -19.52 -8.84
CA LEU A 55 3.28 -18.97 -10.07
C LEU A 55 4.19 -19.11 -11.31
N GLY A 56 5.46 -19.48 -11.11
CA GLY A 56 6.43 -19.69 -12.18
C GLY A 56 7.18 -18.42 -12.60
N VAL A 57 8.00 -18.57 -13.65
CA VAL A 57 8.89 -17.51 -14.13
C VAL A 57 8.09 -16.42 -14.85
N PRO A 58 8.28 -15.13 -14.49
CA PRO A 58 7.62 -14.03 -15.16
C PRO A 58 8.10 -13.88 -16.62
N SER A 59 7.17 -13.52 -17.50
CA SER A 59 7.42 -13.31 -18.93
C SER A 59 7.38 -11.83 -19.35
N ARG A 60 6.82 -10.95 -18.53
CA ARG A 60 6.64 -9.53 -18.81
C ARG A 60 6.98 -8.68 -17.60
N LYS A 61 7.47 -7.46 -17.84
CA LYS A 61 7.82 -6.48 -16.81
C LYS A 61 7.13 -5.16 -17.09
N VAL A 62 6.57 -4.55 -16.04
CA VAL A 62 5.91 -3.24 -16.12
C VAL A 62 6.38 -2.37 -14.97
N LYS A 63 6.85 -1.16 -15.25
CA LYS A 63 7.14 -0.19 -14.19
C LYS A 63 5.84 0.35 -13.61
N THR A 64 5.79 0.45 -12.29
CA THR A 64 4.62 0.93 -11.56
C THR A 64 5.05 1.62 -10.26
N THR A 65 4.10 2.29 -9.62
CA THR A 65 4.28 2.91 -8.32
C THR A 65 3.51 2.12 -7.26
N CYS A 66 4.08 2.01 -6.07
CA CYS A 66 3.43 1.36 -4.94
C CYS A 66 2.14 2.10 -4.55
N ALA A 67 1.05 1.36 -4.38
CA ALA A 67 -0.26 1.92 -4.05
C ALA A 67 -0.52 2.06 -2.52
N TYR A 68 0.47 1.77 -1.67
CA TYR A 68 0.21 1.70 -0.23
C TYR A 68 0.33 3.01 0.53
N CYS A 69 1.24 3.89 0.15
CA CYS A 69 1.44 5.15 0.86
C CYS A 69 2.09 6.22 -0.01
N GLY A 70 2.07 7.46 0.47
CA GLY A 70 2.58 8.64 -0.23
C GLY A 70 4.10 8.70 -0.45
N VAL A 71 4.88 7.70 0.00
CA VAL A 71 6.31 7.61 -0.34
C VAL A 71 6.52 7.46 -1.85
N GLY A 72 5.58 6.81 -2.56
CA GLY A 72 5.64 6.71 -4.01
C GLY A 72 6.77 5.81 -4.52
N CYS A 73 7.11 4.75 -3.79
CA CYS A 73 8.16 3.81 -4.19
C CYS A 73 7.91 3.25 -5.58
N SER A 74 8.94 3.28 -6.43
CA SER A 74 8.90 2.71 -7.78
C SER A 74 9.21 1.22 -7.75
N PHE A 75 8.44 0.45 -8.50
CA PHE A 75 8.60 -0.99 -8.65
C PHE A 75 8.58 -1.42 -10.12
N THR A 76 9.18 -2.55 -10.38
CA THR A 76 8.93 -3.34 -11.57
C THR A 76 8.01 -4.50 -11.17
N ALA A 77 6.76 -4.45 -11.60
CA ALA A 77 5.86 -5.59 -11.53
C ALA A 77 6.30 -6.60 -12.59
N GLU A 78 6.60 -7.80 -12.17
CA GLU A 78 6.93 -8.92 -13.04
C GLU A 78 5.71 -9.84 -13.14
N LEU A 79 5.24 -10.05 -14.37
CA LEU A 79 3.99 -10.73 -14.67
C LEU A 79 4.19 -12.00 -15.50
N ARG A 80 3.27 -12.93 -15.33
CA ARG A 80 3.04 -14.07 -16.20
C ARG A 80 1.64 -13.95 -16.81
N GLY A 81 1.56 -13.62 -18.11
CA GLY A 81 0.30 -13.14 -18.67
C GLY A 81 -0.12 -11.83 -17.99
N ASP A 82 -1.30 -11.80 -17.42
CA ASP A 82 -1.84 -10.65 -16.65
C ASP A 82 -1.72 -10.83 -15.13
N GLU A 83 -1.15 -11.94 -14.68
CA GLU A 83 -0.96 -12.23 -13.25
C GLU A 83 0.38 -11.68 -12.77
N VAL A 84 0.36 -10.90 -11.69
CA VAL A 84 1.57 -10.43 -11.01
C VAL A 84 2.21 -11.59 -10.27
N VAL A 85 3.47 -11.87 -10.57
CA VAL A 85 4.26 -12.91 -9.92
C VAL A 85 5.04 -12.33 -8.75
N ARG A 86 5.65 -11.16 -8.94
CA ARG A 86 6.36 -10.45 -7.89
C ARG A 86 6.52 -8.96 -8.17
N MET A 87 6.81 -8.22 -7.11
CA MET A 87 7.12 -6.79 -7.17
C MET A 87 8.59 -6.57 -6.83
N VAL A 88 9.38 -6.09 -7.78
CA VAL A 88 10.81 -5.82 -7.60
C VAL A 88 11.03 -4.32 -7.46
N PRO A 89 11.61 -3.83 -6.34
CA PRO A 89 11.90 -2.41 -6.19
C PRO A 89 12.85 -1.91 -7.29
N ASP A 90 12.50 -0.77 -7.91
CA ASP A 90 13.32 -0.18 -8.98
C ASP A 90 14.54 0.50 -8.36
N LYS A 91 15.75 0.05 -8.76
CA LYS A 91 17.01 0.65 -8.29
C LYS A 91 17.21 2.10 -8.73
N GLN A 92 16.48 2.52 -9.77
CA GLN A 92 16.49 3.89 -10.29
C GLN A 92 15.31 4.73 -9.77
N GLY A 93 14.49 4.16 -8.89
CA GLY A 93 13.36 4.87 -8.29
C GLY A 93 13.82 5.96 -7.33
N GLY A 94 13.53 7.22 -7.64
CA GLY A 94 14.02 8.37 -6.86
C GLY A 94 13.55 8.40 -5.41
N ALA A 95 12.42 7.75 -5.10
CA ALA A 95 11.90 7.69 -3.74
C ALA A 95 12.44 6.53 -2.90
N ASN A 96 12.92 5.45 -3.53
CA ASN A 96 13.22 4.20 -2.82
C ASN A 96 14.53 3.53 -3.21
N GLU A 97 15.19 3.95 -4.29
CA GLU A 97 16.54 3.51 -4.71
C GLU A 97 16.78 1.99 -4.60
N GLY A 98 15.80 1.20 -5.01
CA GLY A 98 15.84 -0.26 -4.93
C GLY A 98 15.45 -0.88 -3.60
N HIS A 99 14.99 -0.09 -2.63
CA HIS A 99 14.52 -0.57 -1.34
C HIS A 99 12.99 -0.61 -1.27
N SER A 100 12.46 -1.35 -0.31
CA SER A 100 11.02 -1.38 -0.04
C SER A 100 10.72 -1.91 1.36
N CYS A 101 9.53 -1.58 1.84
CA CYS A 101 8.96 -2.27 2.99
C CYS A 101 8.21 -3.54 2.58
N VAL A 102 7.82 -4.34 3.55
CA VAL A 102 7.07 -5.60 3.36
C VAL A 102 5.81 -5.42 2.51
N LYS A 103 5.09 -4.29 2.66
CA LYS A 103 3.82 -4.05 1.95
C LYS A 103 4.01 -3.96 0.45
N GLY A 104 4.89 -3.07 -0.01
CA GLY A 104 5.16 -2.93 -1.43
C GLY A 104 5.76 -4.17 -2.06
N ARG A 105 6.59 -4.90 -1.29
CA ARG A 105 7.28 -6.08 -1.76
C ARG A 105 6.38 -7.31 -1.88
N PHE A 106 5.55 -7.59 -0.88
CA PHE A 106 4.87 -8.88 -0.74
C PHE A 106 3.35 -8.81 -0.61
N ALA A 107 2.76 -7.64 -0.35
CA ALA A 107 1.34 -7.52 -0.07
C ALA A 107 0.50 -7.06 -1.30
N TRP A 108 0.93 -7.37 -2.49
CA TRP A 108 0.25 -7.01 -3.75
C TRP A 108 -0.89 -7.96 -4.15
N GLY A 109 -1.01 -9.11 -3.49
CA GLY A 109 -2.01 -10.13 -3.82
C GLY A 109 -3.47 -9.64 -3.80
N TYR A 110 -3.77 -8.57 -3.04
CA TYR A 110 -5.11 -7.96 -3.04
C TYR A 110 -5.55 -7.50 -4.43
N ALA A 111 -4.61 -7.14 -5.30
CA ALA A 111 -4.91 -6.60 -6.63
C ALA A 111 -5.56 -7.63 -7.55
N GLN A 112 -5.30 -8.91 -7.32
CA GLN A 112 -5.80 -10.03 -8.12
C GLN A 112 -6.52 -11.10 -7.30
N HIS A 113 -6.99 -10.71 -6.10
CA HIS A 113 -7.76 -11.61 -5.25
C HIS A 113 -9.13 -11.90 -5.89
N GLN A 114 -9.61 -13.16 -5.80
CA GLN A 114 -10.89 -13.56 -6.40
C GLN A 114 -12.09 -12.76 -5.89
N ASP A 115 -12.05 -12.31 -4.62
CA ASP A 115 -13.12 -11.52 -4.00
C ASP A 115 -13.01 -10.02 -4.30
N ARG A 116 -12.08 -9.62 -5.18
CA ARG A 116 -11.94 -8.21 -5.53
C ARG A 116 -13.16 -7.72 -6.30
N VAL A 117 -13.77 -6.64 -5.81
CA VAL A 117 -14.84 -5.95 -6.51
C VAL A 117 -14.29 -5.30 -7.78
N THR A 118 -14.74 -5.75 -8.94
CA THR A 118 -14.27 -5.29 -10.26
C THR A 118 -15.28 -4.44 -11.01
N THR A 119 -16.54 -4.41 -10.53
CA THR A 119 -17.66 -3.62 -11.07
C THR A 119 -18.25 -2.75 -9.97
N PRO A 120 -18.73 -1.54 -10.28
CA PRO A 120 -19.45 -0.73 -9.31
C PRO A 120 -20.70 -1.46 -8.78
N LEU A 121 -20.94 -1.30 -7.50
CA LEU A 121 -22.12 -1.87 -6.83
C LEU A 121 -22.95 -0.76 -6.22
N VAL A 122 -24.27 -0.80 -6.40
CA VAL A 122 -25.20 0.13 -5.77
C VAL A 122 -26.28 -0.64 -4.99
N ARG A 123 -26.83 0.01 -3.97
CA ARG A 123 -28.04 -0.42 -3.27
C ARG A 123 -28.81 0.81 -2.81
N ASP A 124 -30.13 0.72 -2.73
CA ASP A 124 -30.98 1.84 -2.35
C ASP A 124 -31.06 2.01 -0.83
N SER A 125 -31.06 0.91 -0.10
CA SER A 125 -31.11 0.85 1.35
C SER A 125 -29.99 -0.03 1.89
N ILE A 126 -29.67 0.13 3.18
CA ILE A 126 -28.71 -0.72 3.88
C ILE A 126 -29.15 -2.18 3.97
N GLU A 127 -30.45 -2.42 3.92
CA GLU A 127 -31.06 -3.76 3.97
C GLU A 127 -31.10 -4.45 2.60
N ASP A 128 -30.90 -3.70 1.51
CA ASP A 128 -30.95 -4.24 0.16
C ASP A 128 -29.66 -4.96 -0.23
N GLU A 129 -29.77 -5.94 -1.10
CA GLU A 129 -28.62 -6.58 -1.71
C GLU A 129 -27.88 -5.64 -2.66
N TRP A 130 -26.55 -5.85 -2.79
CA TRP A 130 -25.75 -5.12 -3.73
C TRP A 130 -26.04 -5.53 -5.18
N ARG A 131 -26.32 -4.55 -6.03
CA ARG A 131 -26.58 -4.72 -7.45
C ARG A 131 -25.40 -4.21 -8.27
N PRO A 132 -24.80 -5.03 -9.15
CA PRO A 132 -23.77 -4.56 -10.07
C PRO A 132 -24.35 -3.62 -11.12
N VAL A 133 -23.63 -2.55 -11.43
CA VAL A 133 -24.06 -1.52 -12.39
C VAL A 133 -22.87 -1.02 -13.21
N GLU A 134 -23.15 -0.31 -14.29
CA GLU A 134 -22.13 0.39 -15.05
C GLU A 134 -21.67 1.67 -14.34
N TRP A 135 -20.46 2.12 -14.63
CA TRP A 135 -19.86 3.33 -14.02
C TRP A 135 -20.73 4.58 -14.15
N GLY A 136 -21.37 4.77 -15.32
CA GLY A 136 -22.26 5.92 -15.54
C GLY A 136 -23.44 5.93 -14.59
N GLU A 137 -24.08 4.78 -14.36
CA GLU A 137 -25.17 4.62 -13.40
C GLU A 137 -24.70 4.85 -11.97
N ALA A 138 -23.58 4.25 -11.58
CA ALA A 138 -23.03 4.40 -10.23
C ALA A 138 -22.72 5.87 -9.89
N ILE A 139 -22.09 6.58 -10.83
CA ILE A 139 -21.74 8.00 -10.65
C ILE A 139 -23.00 8.86 -10.57
N SER A 140 -23.99 8.63 -11.44
CA SER A 140 -25.28 9.35 -11.42
C SER A 140 -26.01 9.09 -10.11
N PHE A 141 -26.09 7.83 -9.67
CA PHE A 141 -26.70 7.47 -8.38
C PHE A 141 -26.07 8.21 -7.20
N ALA A 142 -24.74 8.20 -7.11
CA ALA A 142 -24.02 8.88 -6.05
C ALA A 142 -24.21 10.41 -6.12
N ALA A 143 -24.14 11.00 -7.31
CA ALA A 143 -24.32 12.43 -7.51
C ALA A 143 -25.73 12.90 -7.13
N ASP A 144 -26.75 12.14 -7.49
CA ASP A 144 -28.15 12.51 -7.19
C ASP A 144 -28.46 12.38 -5.69
N LYS A 145 -27.94 11.35 -5.02
CA LYS A 145 -28.04 11.24 -3.55
C LYS A 145 -27.34 12.41 -2.84
N LEU A 146 -26.13 12.79 -3.27
CA LEU A 146 -25.40 13.93 -2.70
C LEU A 146 -26.09 15.27 -2.96
N LYS A 147 -26.67 15.48 -4.16
CA LYS A 147 -27.48 16.68 -4.48
C LYS A 147 -28.71 16.76 -3.59
N ALA A 148 -29.41 15.64 -3.39
CA ALA A 148 -30.59 15.58 -2.53
C ALA A 148 -30.24 15.94 -1.08
N ILE A 149 -29.15 15.39 -0.53
CA ILE A 149 -28.65 15.71 0.81
C ILE A 149 -28.32 17.20 0.92
N LYS A 150 -27.58 17.75 -0.07
CA LYS A 150 -27.25 19.17 -0.12
C LYS A 150 -28.50 20.06 -0.14
N SER A 151 -29.51 19.68 -0.91
CA SER A 151 -30.78 20.42 -1.01
C SER A 151 -31.59 20.39 0.27
N GLN A 152 -31.61 19.26 0.96
CA GLN A 152 -32.42 19.04 2.18
C GLN A 152 -31.76 19.59 3.45
N HIS A 153 -30.45 19.46 3.55
CA HIS A 153 -29.70 19.66 4.79
C HIS A 153 -28.60 20.73 4.70
N GLY A 154 -28.39 21.31 3.51
CA GLY A 154 -27.36 22.31 3.27
C GLY A 154 -25.97 21.71 2.97
N VAL A 155 -25.03 22.57 2.63
CA VAL A 155 -23.68 22.20 2.19
C VAL A 155 -22.86 21.57 3.32
N ASP A 156 -23.11 21.95 4.55
CA ASP A 156 -22.37 21.48 5.72
C ASP A 156 -22.75 20.05 6.17
N ALA A 157 -23.80 19.46 5.57
CA ALA A 157 -24.13 18.07 5.75
C ALA A 157 -23.22 17.12 4.95
N ILE A 158 -22.36 17.66 4.10
CA ILE A 158 -21.41 16.88 3.29
C ILE A 158 -19.99 17.19 3.75
N GLY A 159 -19.18 16.14 3.86
CA GLY A 159 -17.76 16.25 4.15
C GLY A 159 -16.94 15.29 3.31
N GLY A 160 -15.63 15.46 3.32
CA GLY A 160 -14.68 14.57 2.68
C GLY A 160 -13.55 14.18 3.63
N ILE A 161 -13.12 12.94 3.54
CA ILE A 161 -11.94 12.46 4.26
C ILE A 161 -11.01 11.81 3.26
N THR A 162 -9.73 12.22 3.29
CA THR A 162 -8.66 11.60 2.51
C THR A 162 -7.79 10.71 3.40
N SER A 163 -6.83 10.05 2.81
CA SER A 163 -5.90 9.18 3.52
C SER A 163 -4.46 9.56 3.22
N SER A 164 -3.57 9.37 4.19
CA SER A 164 -2.12 9.41 3.97
C SER A 164 -1.60 8.29 3.05
N ARG A 165 -2.47 7.36 2.69
CA ARG A 165 -2.19 6.26 1.73
C ARG A 165 -2.62 6.59 0.31
N CYS A 166 -3.18 7.76 0.08
CA CYS A 166 -3.52 8.25 -1.25
C CYS A 166 -2.34 9.01 -1.86
N THR A 167 -2.30 9.09 -3.18
CA THR A 167 -1.36 9.97 -3.88
C THR A 167 -1.72 11.45 -3.63
N ASN A 168 -0.79 12.35 -3.88
CA ASN A 168 -1.05 13.79 -3.77
C ASN A 168 -2.14 14.24 -4.75
N GLU A 169 -2.19 13.64 -5.93
CA GLU A 169 -3.21 13.92 -6.95
C GLU A 169 -4.60 13.52 -6.48
N GLU A 170 -4.75 12.34 -5.87
CA GLU A 170 -6.02 11.88 -5.30
C GLU A 170 -6.52 12.82 -4.20
N VAL A 171 -5.63 13.17 -3.26
CA VAL A 171 -5.95 14.11 -2.17
C VAL A 171 -6.37 15.47 -2.73
N TYR A 172 -5.65 15.97 -3.73
CA TYR A 172 -5.98 17.24 -4.39
C TYR A 172 -7.36 17.20 -5.08
N VAL A 173 -7.64 16.13 -5.81
CA VAL A 173 -8.92 15.99 -6.54
C VAL A 173 -10.10 15.91 -5.57
N VAL A 174 -9.97 15.14 -4.48
CA VAL A 174 -11.03 15.06 -3.45
C VAL A 174 -11.24 16.43 -2.78
N GLN A 175 -10.17 17.13 -2.42
CA GLN A 175 -10.27 18.47 -1.84
C GLN A 175 -10.93 19.45 -2.79
N LYS A 176 -10.55 19.44 -4.07
CA LYS A 176 -11.15 20.27 -5.11
C LYS A 176 -12.64 19.97 -5.31
N MET A 177 -13.00 18.68 -5.33
CA MET A 177 -14.39 18.24 -5.45
C MET A 177 -15.25 18.76 -4.27
N VAL A 178 -14.80 18.58 -3.04
CA VAL A 178 -15.55 19.03 -1.85
C VAL A 178 -15.73 20.53 -1.84
N ARG A 179 -14.69 21.30 -2.16
CA ARG A 179 -14.76 22.76 -2.17
C ARG A 179 -15.53 23.32 -3.37
N ALA A 180 -15.27 22.81 -4.58
CA ALA A 180 -15.86 23.38 -5.79
C ALA A 180 -17.27 22.84 -6.09
N ALA A 181 -17.50 21.52 -5.91
CA ALA A 181 -18.79 20.91 -6.24
C ALA A 181 -19.79 21.00 -5.08
N PHE A 182 -19.35 20.75 -3.86
CA PHE A 182 -20.25 20.81 -2.70
C PHE A 182 -20.33 22.19 -2.08
N GLY A 183 -19.26 23.00 -2.17
CA GLY A 183 -19.24 24.36 -1.66
C GLY A 183 -18.93 24.46 -0.16
N THR A 184 -18.25 23.45 0.40
CA THR A 184 -17.89 23.42 1.82
C THR A 184 -16.40 23.19 2.01
N ASN A 185 -15.86 23.59 3.17
CA ASN A 185 -14.50 23.29 3.61
C ASN A 185 -14.43 22.09 4.57
N ASN A 186 -15.50 21.32 4.70
CA ASN A 186 -15.55 20.12 5.55
C ASN A 186 -14.74 18.97 4.91
N ILE A 187 -13.44 19.19 4.81
CA ILE A 187 -12.47 18.22 4.27
C ILE A 187 -11.30 18.09 5.23
N ASP A 188 -10.95 16.87 5.54
CA ASP A 188 -9.81 16.56 6.40
C ASP A 188 -9.12 15.26 5.94
N THR A 189 -8.12 14.84 6.66
CA THR A 189 -7.36 13.62 6.39
C THR A 189 -7.36 12.71 7.61
N CYS A 190 -7.02 11.45 7.40
CA CYS A 190 -6.87 10.47 8.47
C CYS A 190 -5.89 10.92 9.58
N ALA A 191 -4.97 11.84 9.29
CA ALA A 191 -4.02 12.37 10.26
C ALA A 191 -4.70 13.03 11.47
N ARG A 192 -5.91 13.56 11.31
CA ARG A 192 -6.71 14.13 12.40
C ARG A 192 -6.88 13.18 13.58
N VAL A 193 -7.21 11.92 13.29
CA VAL A 193 -7.50 10.90 14.32
C VAL A 193 -6.38 9.88 14.49
N CYS A 194 -5.34 9.92 13.67
CA CYS A 194 -4.22 9.00 13.66
C CYS A 194 -2.92 9.68 14.11
N HIS A 195 -2.35 10.53 13.27
CA HIS A 195 -1.04 11.15 13.51
C HIS A 195 -1.07 12.25 14.56
N SER A 196 -2.14 13.05 14.62
CA SER A 196 -2.25 14.14 15.59
C SER A 196 -2.27 13.65 17.04
N PRO A 197 -3.07 12.62 17.41
CA PRO A 197 -3.00 12.03 18.75
C PRO A 197 -1.64 11.40 19.04
N THR A 198 -1.04 10.70 18.07
CA THR A 198 0.29 10.11 18.23
C THR A 198 1.35 11.18 18.47
N GLY A 199 1.35 12.24 17.69
CA GLY A 199 2.28 13.37 17.84
C GLY A 199 2.12 14.05 19.20
N TYR A 200 0.89 14.22 19.67
CA TYR A 200 0.62 14.75 21.01
C TYR A 200 1.17 13.80 22.09
N GLY A 201 0.87 12.50 22.01
CA GLY A 201 1.34 11.52 22.98
C GLY A 201 2.87 11.44 23.03
N LEU A 202 3.54 11.40 21.89
CA LEU A 202 5.01 11.40 21.83
C LEU A 202 5.60 12.66 22.46
N LYS A 203 5.02 13.83 22.17
CA LYS A 203 5.48 15.09 22.76
C LYS A 203 5.33 15.11 24.29
N GLN A 204 4.21 14.58 24.83
CA GLN A 204 4.01 14.49 26.27
C GLN A 204 4.96 13.50 26.96
N THR A 205 5.28 12.38 26.27
CA THR A 205 6.09 11.30 26.86
C THR A 205 7.60 11.55 26.69
N PHE A 206 8.03 11.99 25.51
CA PHE A 206 9.45 12.10 25.16
C PHE A 206 9.93 13.53 24.93
N GLY A 207 9.02 14.52 24.96
CA GLY A 207 9.35 15.93 24.69
C GLY A 207 9.47 16.27 23.21
N THR A 208 9.36 15.29 22.32
CA THR A 208 9.48 15.41 20.87
C THR A 208 8.38 14.62 20.16
N SER A 209 8.09 14.96 18.91
CA SER A 209 7.14 14.23 18.08
C SER A 209 7.85 13.51 16.92
N ALA A 210 7.12 12.67 16.19
CA ALA A 210 7.65 11.98 15.03
C ALA A 210 8.20 12.97 14.00
N GLY A 211 9.37 12.68 13.44
CA GLY A 211 10.01 13.47 12.40
C GLY A 211 10.93 14.60 12.89
N THR A 212 11.27 14.62 14.15
CA THR A 212 12.29 15.52 14.73
C THR A 212 13.55 14.77 15.12
#